data_7b086e62a8d159eadc2513267e2e7a63
#
_entry.id   7b086e62a8d159eadc2513267e2e7a63
#
_cell.length_a   1.000
_cell.length_b   1.000
_cell.length_c   1.000
_cell.angle_alpha   90.00
_cell.angle_beta   90.00
_cell.angle_gamma   90.00
#
_symmetry.space_group_name_H-M   'P 1'
#
loop_
_entity.id
_entity.type
_entity.pdbx_description
1 polymer ?
#
loop_
_entity_poly.entity_id
_entity_poly.type
_entity_poly.pdbx_seq_one_letter_code
_entity_poly.pdbx_strand_id
1 'polypeptide(L)'
;MTEPVEPTEPVETTKPVEPVETTKPVEPVETRAPYDPMPHGPAEVGVGPWTGEWPTGEQYDAQLLAEGDRRNVVDRYRYWRLEAIVADLDTRRHDFHVAIENWQHDFNIGTVVRSANAFLAAEVHVVGNRRWNRRGAMVTDRYQHLRHHETCADLRAYLDDLGVPLHGVDNLPGSQRLETWEVPRRVCFLFGQEGPGLSEPAREACEGTFAIAQFGSTRSINASAAAAVAMHTWVVRHADLDGAWRG
;
A
#
# COMPACT_ATOMS: atom_id res chain seq x y z
N MET A 1 -36.15 -25.73 58.25
CA MET A 1 -36.94 -24.82 57.38
C MET A 1 -36.20 -24.70 56.14
N THR A 2 -36.67 -25.46 55.14
CA THR A 2 -36.11 -25.50 53.79
C THR A 2 -36.97 -24.63 52.89
N GLU A 3 -36.38 -23.59 52.28
CA GLU A 3 -37.06 -22.74 51.31
C GLU A 3 -37.37 -23.52 50.02
N PRO A 4 -38.50 -23.25 49.36
CA PRO A 4 -38.86 -23.91 48.11
C PRO A 4 -38.10 -23.29 46.92
N VAL A 5 -37.56 -24.14 46.07
CA VAL A 5 -36.93 -23.80 44.76
C VAL A 5 -38.05 -23.43 43.77
N GLU A 6 -37.95 -22.22 43.19
CA GLU A 6 -38.84 -21.78 42.13
C GLU A 6 -38.61 -22.59 40.84
N PRO A 7 -39.65 -22.87 40.05
CA PRO A 7 -39.53 -23.60 38.80
C PRO A 7 -38.93 -22.70 37.71
N THR A 8 -37.88 -23.20 37.03
CA THR A 8 -37.28 -22.60 35.85
C THR A 8 -38.27 -22.56 34.68
N GLU A 9 -38.36 -21.39 34.06
CA GLU A 9 -39.17 -21.21 32.82
C GLU A 9 -38.70 -22.10 31.67
N PRO A 10 -39.61 -22.54 30.80
CA PRO A 10 -39.24 -23.39 29.68
C PRO A 10 -38.44 -22.62 28.61
N VAL A 11 -37.35 -23.22 28.18
CA VAL A 11 -36.50 -22.76 27.03
C VAL A 11 -37.35 -22.64 25.82
N GLU A 12 -37.41 -21.44 25.24
CA GLU A 12 -38.10 -21.10 24.01
C GLU A 12 -37.50 -21.94 22.85
N THR A 13 -38.31 -22.80 22.26
CA THR A 13 -37.95 -23.63 21.13
C THR A 13 -37.71 -22.73 19.92
N THR A 14 -36.46 -22.70 19.45
CA THR A 14 -36.07 -22.04 18.18
C THR A 14 -36.95 -22.49 17.05
N LYS A 15 -37.63 -21.56 16.38
CA LYS A 15 -38.38 -21.80 15.14
C LYS A 15 -37.48 -22.45 14.08
N PRO A 16 -37.98 -23.39 13.30
CA PRO A 16 -37.24 -23.95 12.18
C PRO A 16 -36.84 -22.83 11.20
N VAL A 17 -35.56 -22.83 10.82
CA VAL A 17 -35.04 -21.94 9.77
C VAL A 17 -35.71 -22.39 8.44
N GLU A 18 -36.44 -21.49 7.78
CA GLU A 18 -36.98 -21.75 6.48
C GLU A 18 -35.84 -22.09 5.48
N PRO A 19 -36.04 -23.03 4.57
CA PRO A 19 -35.02 -23.37 3.59
C PRO A 19 -34.75 -22.14 2.71
N VAL A 20 -33.46 -21.75 2.64
CA VAL A 20 -33.00 -20.71 1.72
C VAL A 20 -33.40 -21.08 0.30
N GLU A 21 -34.19 -20.23 -0.33
CA GLU A 21 -34.61 -20.38 -1.73
C GLU A 21 -33.34 -20.65 -2.58
N THR A 22 -33.34 -21.76 -3.28
CA THR A 22 -32.26 -22.16 -4.16
C THR A 22 -32.03 -21.05 -5.18
N THR A 23 -30.90 -20.41 -5.10
CA THR A 23 -30.45 -19.39 -6.05
C THR A 23 -30.62 -19.90 -7.47
N LYS A 24 -31.27 -19.08 -8.32
CA LYS A 24 -31.38 -19.35 -9.76
C LYS A 24 -29.99 -19.73 -10.30
N PRO A 25 -29.94 -20.69 -11.24
CA PRO A 25 -28.68 -21.04 -11.88
C PRO A 25 -28.05 -19.76 -12.43
N VAL A 26 -26.78 -19.50 -12.02
CA VAL A 26 -25.98 -18.42 -12.60
C VAL A 26 -25.81 -18.77 -14.07
N GLU A 27 -26.31 -17.92 -14.96
CA GLU A 27 -26.07 -18.08 -16.40
C GLU A 27 -24.54 -18.18 -16.62
N PRO A 28 -24.09 -19.09 -17.51
CA PRO A 28 -22.66 -19.19 -17.78
C PRO A 28 -22.19 -17.80 -18.25
N VAL A 29 -21.23 -17.24 -17.52
CA VAL A 29 -20.50 -16.06 -18.01
C VAL A 29 -19.98 -16.42 -19.38
N GLU A 30 -20.43 -15.70 -20.42
CA GLU A 30 -19.88 -15.86 -21.77
C GLU A 30 -18.36 -15.87 -21.61
N THR A 31 -17.76 -17.01 -21.94
CA THR A 31 -16.30 -17.13 -21.93
C THR A 31 -15.80 -16.10 -22.90
N ARG A 32 -15.26 -15.02 -22.36
CA ARG A 32 -14.52 -14.02 -23.14
C ARG A 32 -13.62 -14.81 -24.06
N ALA A 33 -13.65 -14.50 -25.36
CA ALA A 33 -12.79 -15.13 -26.36
C ALA A 33 -11.38 -15.28 -25.78
N PRO A 34 -10.69 -16.41 -26.00
CA PRO A 34 -9.37 -16.63 -25.45
C PRO A 34 -8.54 -15.38 -25.78
N TYR A 35 -7.84 -14.86 -24.77
CA TYR A 35 -6.95 -13.70 -24.89
C TYR A 35 -6.08 -13.91 -26.12
N ASP A 36 -6.38 -13.18 -27.20
CA ASP A 36 -5.60 -13.21 -28.41
C ASP A 36 -4.25 -12.55 -28.05
N PRO A 37 -3.14 -13.28 -27.98
CA PRO A 37 -1.87 -12.69 -27.62
C PRO A 37 -1.62 -11.59 -28.65
N MET A 38 -1.49 -10.36 -28.18
CA MET A 38 -1.21 -9.19 -29.01
C MET A 38 -0.20 -9.57 -30.07
N PRO A 39 -0.43 -9.26 -31.35
CA PRO A 39 0.41 -9.71 -32.49
C PRO A 39 1.82 -9.13 -32.50
N HIS A 40 2.18 -8.40 -31.46
CA HIS A 40 3.53 -7.88 -31.23
C HIS A 40 4.16 -8.75 -30.15
N GLY A 41 5.35 -9.29 -30.43
CA GLY A 41 6.21 -9.92 -29.43
C GLY A 41 6.33 -9.02 -28.19
N PRO A 42 6.94 -9.45 -27.07
CA PRO A 42 6.91 -8.73 -25.81
C PRO A 42 7.18 -7.27 -26.10
N ALA A 43 6.15 -6.41 -25.92
CA ALA A 43 6.23 -5.00 -26.23
C ALA A 43 7.50 -4.49 -25.57
N GLU A 44 8.45 -3.97 -26.33
CA GLU A 44 9.66 -3.42 -25.75
C GLU A 44 9.23 -2.37 -24.74
N VAL A 45 9.44 -2.67 -23.47
CA VAL A 45 9.08 -1.75 -22.39
C VAL A 45 9.92 -0.49 -22.57
N GLY A 46 9.25 0.66 -22.77
CA GLY A 46 9.93 1.93 -22.96
C GLY A 46 9.77 2.51 -24.37
N VAL A 47 10.61 3.46 -24.68
CA VAL A 47 10.64 4.19 -25.95
C VAL A 47 12.05 4.13 -26.55
N GLY A 48 12.12 4.12 -27.88
CA GLY A 48 13.41 4.18 -28.61
C GLY A 48 14.10 5.54 -28.52
N PRO A 49 15.23 5.72 -29.24
CA PRO A 49 15.88 7.02 -29.35
C PRO A 49 14.93 8.11 -29.83
N TRP A 50 15.15 9.33 -29.34
CA TRP A 50 14.37 10.48 -29.78
C TRP A 50 14.53 10.74 -31.26
N THR A 51 13.42 10.95 -31.94
CA THR A 51 13.42 11.26 -33.40
C THR A 51 13.11 12.74 -33.61
N GLY A 52 13.93 13.41 -34.43
CA GLY A 52 13.80 14.83 -34.73
C GLY A 52 14.74 15.72 -33.92
N GLU A 53 14.45 17.01 -33.84
CA GLU A 53 15.22 17.97 -33.08
C GLU A 53 15.08 17.66 -31.58
N TRP A 54 16.19 17.65 -30.83
CA TRP A 54 16.18 17.35 -29.42
C TRP A 54 15.44 18.44 -28.65
N PRO A 55 14.60 18.04 -27.64
CA PRO A 55 13.92 19.02 -26.82
C PRO A 55 14.94 19.82 -26.00
N THR A 56 14.67 21.11 -25.88
CA THR A 56 15.47 22.01 -25.05
C THR A 56 14.91 22.04 -23.64
N GLY A 57 15.74 21.82 -22.63
CA GLY A 57 15.33 21.89 -21.22
C GLY A 57 16.28 21.11 -20.32
N GLU A 58 16.53 21.65 -19.14
CA GLU A 58 17.45 21.03 -18.19
C GLU A 58 16.95 19.69 -17.61
N GLN A 59 15.67 19.38 -17.76
CA GLN A 59 15.09 18.12 -17.31
C GLN A 59 15.49 16.93 -18.17
N TYR A 60 15.91 17.12 -19.43
CA TYR A 60 16.20 16.03 -20.35
C TYR A 60 17.60 15.46 -20.15
N ASP A 61 17.71 14.14 -20.35
CA ASP A 61 18.95 13.37 -20.30
C ASP A 61 19.43 13.07 -21.72
N ALA A 62 20.62 13.58 -22.07
CA ALA A 62 21.17 13.42 -23.41
C ALA A 62 21.40 11.95 -23.79
N GLN A 63 21.78 11.10 -22.82
CA GLN A 63 21.98 9.68 -23.08
C GLN A 63 20.65 8.99 -23.36
N LEU A 64 19.60 9.30 -22.59
CA LEU A 64 18.27 8.73 -22.83
C LEU A 64 17.69 9.20 -24.17
N LEU A 65 17.93 10.44 -24.56
CA LEU A 65 17.53 10.94 -25.88
C LEU A 65 18.23 10.18 -26.99
N ALA A 66 19.51 9.88 -26.84
CA ALA A 66 20.30 9.18 -27.83
C ALA A 66 20.02 7.67 -27.93
N GLU A 67 19.80 7.01 -26.80
CA GLU A 67 19.72 5.54 -26.68
C GLU A 67 18.29 5.00 -26.50
N GLY A 68 17.35 5.88 -26.13
CA GLY A 68 16.00 5.51 -25.72
C GLY A 68 15.84 5.38 -24.20
N ASP A 69 14.60 5.32 -23.76
CA ASP A 69 14.24 5.24 -22.33
C ASP A 69 13.43 3.99 -22.03
N ARG A 70 14.05 3.01 -21.38
CA ARG A 70 13.42 1.73 -21.00
C ARG A 70 12.99 1.70 -19.52
N ARG A 71 13.03 2.83 -18.83
CA ARG A 71 12.61 2.90 -17.42
C ARG A 71 11.11 2.72 -17.29
N ASN A 72 10.67 2.21 -16.12
CA ASN A 72 9.25 2.11 -15.77
C ASN A 72 8.75 3.47 -15.23
N VAL A 73 8.56 4.41 -16.13
CA VAL A 73 8.04 5.76 -15.85
C VAL A 73 6.85 6.07 -16.75
N VAL A 74 5.97 6.96 -16.31
CA VAL A 74 4.88 7.48 -17.14
C VAL A 74 5.44 8.30 -18.30
N ASP A 75 4.68 8.44 -19.39
CA ASP A 75 5.19 9.00 -20.65
C ASP A 75 5.70 10.44 -20.52
N ARG A 76 5.10 11.25 -19.66
CA ARG A 76 5.57 12.62 -19.41
C ARG A 76 7.00 12.70 -18.86
N TYR A 77 7.51 11.64 -18.22
CA TYR A 77 8.88 11.56 -17.69
C TYR A 77 9.86 10.86 -18.61
N ARG A 78 9.42 10.46 -19.80
CA ARG A 78 10.33 9.88 -20.80
C ARG A 78 11.46 10.85 -21.09
N TYR A 79 12.66 10.31 -21.10
CA TYR A 79 13.92 11.02 -21.34
C TYR A 79 14.32 12.07 -20.29
N TRP A 80 13.55 12.20 -19.18
CA TRP A 80 13.95 13.11 -18.11
C TRP A 80 15.07 12.53 -17.26
N ARG A 81 15.93 13.40 -16.73
CA ARG A 81 16.90 13.03 -15.70
C ARG A 81 16.19 12.60 -14.41
N LEU A 82 16.82 11.69 -13.66
CA LEU A 82 16.26 11.18 -12.41
C LEU A 82 15.92 12.31 -11.44
N GLU A 83 16.86 13.24 -11.26
CA GLU A 83 16.73 14.37 -10.33
C GLU A 83 15.57 15.29 -10.72
N ALA A 84 15.35 15.49 -12.01
CA ALA A 84 14.23 16.29 -12.51
C ALA A 84 12.89 15.62 -12.24
N ILE A 85 12.80 14.28 -12.36
CA ILE A 85 11.60 13.52 -12.01
C ILE A 85 11.33 13.64 -10.51
N VAL A 86 12.34 13.44 -9.67
CA VAL A 86 12.19 13.55 -8.20
C VAL A 86 11.74 14.96 -7.81
N ALA A 87 12.37 15.99 -8.37
CA ALA A 87 12.00 17.38 -8.10
C ALA A 87 10.54 17.69 -8.49
N ASP A 88 10.06 17.18 -9.63
CA ASP A 88 8.66 17.35 -10.03
C ASP A 88 7.70 16.59 -9.09
N LEU A 89 8.04 15.35 -8.71
CA LEU A 89 7.24 14.58 -7.75
C LEU A 89 7.16 15.29 -6.39
N ASP A 90 8.25 15.89 -5.93
CA ASP A 90 8.34 16.56 -4.63
C ASP A 90 7.42 17.78 -4.53
N THR A 91 7.07 18.41 -5.65
CA THR A 91 6.11 19.55 -5.66
C THR A 91 4.67 19.15 -5.28
N ARG A 92 4.36 17.85 -5.26
CA ARG A 92 2.98 17.35 -5.13
C ARG A 92 2.85 16.06 -4.33
N ARG A 93 3.90 15.67 -3.56
CA ARG A 93 3.77 14.51 -2.66
C ARG A 93 2.63 14.71 -1.68
N HIS A 94 1.95 13.62 -1.41
CA HIS A 94 0.90 13.57 -0.41
C HIS A 94 1.47 13.57 1.01
N ASP A 95 0.69 14.06 1.97
CA ASP A 95 1.10 14.24 3.36
C ASP A 95 1.08 12.94 4.19
N PHE A 96 1.10 11.76 3.55
CA PHE A 96 1.18 10.52 4.28
C PHE A 96 2.55 9.83 4.09
N HIS A 97 2.96 9.15 5.12
CA HIS A 97 4.17 8.34 5.18
C HIS A 97 3.82 6.85 5.29
N VAL A 98 4.75 6.01 4.93
CA VAL A 98 4.62 4.56 5.07
C VAL A 98 5.86 4.02 5.77
N ALA A 99 5.68 3.16 6.76
CA ALA A 99 6.77 2.50 7.45
C ALA A 99 6.57 0.97 7.42
N ILE A 100 7.64 0.22 7.33
CA ILE A 100 7.63 -1.24 7.37
C ILE A 100 8.80 -1.76 8.19
N GLU A 101 8.52 -2.73 9.07
CA GLU A 101 9.54 -3.43 9.83
C GLU A 101 10.32 -4.41 8.97
N ASN A 102 11.62 -4.50 9.17
CA ASN A 102 12.54 -5.37 8.44
C ASN A 102 13.51 -6.09 9.38
N TRP A 103 13.02 -7.03 10.17
CA TRP A 103 13.86 -7.85 11.06
C TRP A 103 14.33 -9.17 10.42
N GLN A 104 13.59 -9.69 9.43
CA GLN A 104 13.80 -10.98 8.80
C GLN A 104 13.97 -10.93 7.28
N HIS A 105 14.41 -9.80 6.70
CA HIS A 105 14.55 -9.61 5.25
C HIS A 105 13.26 -9.84 4.46
N ASP A 106 12.21 -9.10 4.81
CA ASP A 106 10.90 -9.19 4.21
C ASP A 106 10.93 -8.85 2.70
N PHE A 107 10.36 -9.74 1.89
CA PHE A 107 10.21 -9.53 0.45
C PHE A 107 9.17 -8.46 0.09
N ASN A 108 8.27 -8.13 1.01
CA ASN A 108 7.19 -7.18 0.79
C ASN A 108 7.68 -5.73 0.68
N ILE A 109 8.84 -5.39 1.27
CA ILE A 109 9.35 -4.01 1.32
C ILE A 109 9.42 -3.41 -0.08
N GLY A 110 9.98 -4.14 -1.06
CA GLY A 110 10.05 -3.65 -2.44
C GLY A 110 8.68 -3.33 -3.04
N THR A 111 7.68 -4.17 -2.76
CA THR A 111 6.30 -3.96 -3.24
C THR A 111 5.65 -2.77 -2.53
N VAL A 112 5.89 -2.60 -1.23
CA VAL A 112 5.43 -1.42 -0.46
C VAL A 112 6.03 -0.13 -1.04
N VAL A 113 7.34 -0.11 -1.29
CA VAL A 113 8.03 1.04 -1.92
C VAL A 113 7.42 1.37 -3.28
N ARG A 114 7.15 0.36 -4.11
CA ARG A 114 6.52 0.55 -5.42
C ARG A 114 5.12 1.15 -5.29
N SER A 115 4.31 0.64 -4.36
CA SER A 115 2.97 1.16 -4.10
C SER A 115 3.01 2.58 -3.54
N ALA A 116 3.93 2.87 -2.62
CA ALA A 116 4.12 4.20 -2.06
C ALA A 116 4.52 5.23 -3.14
N ASN A 117 5.38 4.83 -4.09
CA ASN A 117 5.69 5.67 -5.24
C ASN A 117 4.46 5.89 -6.14
N ALA A 118 3.67 4.85 -6.39
CA ALA A 118 2.45 4.97 -7.21
C ALA A 118 1.39 5.87 -6.57
N PHE A 119 1.25 5.84 -5.25
CA PHE A 119 0.34 6.70 -4.47
C PHE A 119 0.98 7.99 -3.99
N LEU A 120 2.21 8.27 -4.41
CA LEU A 120 2.93 9.54 -4.16
C LEU A 120 3.09 9.87 -2.66
N ALA A 121 3.41 8.87 -1.83
CA ALA A 121 3.71 9.05 -0.42
C ALA A 121 4.86 10.05 -0.20
N ALA A 122 4.84 10.79 0.91
CA ALA A 122 5.91 11.72 1.28
C ALA A 122 7.26 10.99 1.41
N GLU A 123 7.31 9.98 2.27
CA GLU A 123 8.49 9.15 2.51
C GLU A 123 8.09 7.70 2.80
N VAL A 124 9.03 6.78 2.57
CA VAL A 124 8.96 5.40 3.05
C VAL A 124 10.07 5.14 4.06
N HIS A 125 9.70 4.58 5.19
CA HIS A 125 10.59 4.29 6.30
C HIS A 125 10.80 2.78 6.42
N VAL A 126 12.05 2.34 6.48
CA VAL A 126 12.42 0.96 6.77
C VAL A 126 12.98 0.89 8.18
N VAL A 127 12.35 0.11 9.06
CA VAL A 127 12.71 -0.01 10.47
C VAL A 127 13.43 -1.34 10.72
N GLY A 128 14.59 -1.33 11.36
CA GLY A 128 15.37 -2.52 11.66
C GLY A 128 16.51 -2.74 10.68
N ASN A 129 16.59 -3.89 10.02
CA ASN A 129 17.68 -4.18 9.09
C ASN A 129 17.71 -3.21 7.91
N ARG A 130 18.87 -2.60 7.64
CA ARG A 130 19.04 -1.64 6.56
C ARG A 130 18.96 -2.24 5.16
N ARG A 131 19.33 -3.51 5.02
CA ARG A 131 19.32 -4.21 3.73
C ARG A 131 17.98 -4.90 3.51
N TRP A 132 17.41 -4.74 2.34
CA TRP A 132 16.17 -5.38 1.91
C TRP A 132 16.22 -5.73 0.42
N ASN A 133 15.29 -6.59 -0.04
CA ASN A 133 15.23 -7.03 -1.42
C ASN A 133 14.55 -5.97 -2.31
N ARG A 134 15.32 -5.33 -3.18
CA ARG A 134 14.84 -4.27 -4.07
C ARG A 134 14.09 -4.77 -5.30
N ARG A 135 14.06 -6.07 -5.58
CA ARG A 135 13.41 -6.60 -6.80
C ARG A 135 11.94 -6.20 -6.89
N GLY A 136 11.20 -6.27 -5.80
CA GLY A 136 9.79 -5.87 -5.73
C GLY A 136 9.53 -4.40 -6.05
N ALA A 137 10.50 -3.54 -5.80
CA ALA A 137 10.39 -2.11 -6.10
C ALA A 137 10.41 -1.80 -7.61
N MET A 138 10.89 -2.72 -8.46
CA MET A 138 10.97 -2.49 -9.91
C MET A 138 11.63 -1.15 -10.27
N VAL A 139 12.71 -0.82 -9.56
CA VAL A 139 13.50 0.42 -9.72
C VAL A 139 12.77 1.71 -9.26
N THR A 140 11.54 1.64 -8.75
CA THR A 140 10.80 2.84 -8.28
C THR A 140 11.36 3.42 -6.99
N ASP A 141 12.20 2.66 -6.26
CA ASP A 141 12.96 3.11 -5.11
C ASP A 141 13.87 4.31 -5.40
N ARG A 142 14.20 4.57 -6.67
CA ARG A 142 14.98 5.74 -7.09
C ARG A 142 14.18 7.05 -7.09
N TYR A 143 12.86 6.95 -7.20
CA TYR A 143 11.95 8.10 -7.27
C TYR A 143 11.28 8.39 -5.93
N GLN A 144 11.50 7.53 -4.92
CA GLN A 144 10.89 7.63 -3.61
C GLN A 144 11.92 8.02 -2.56
N HIS A 145 11.54 8.89 -1.63
CA HIS A 145 12.36 9.17 -0.45
C HIS A 145 12.33 7.97 0.49
N LEU A 146 13.49 7.37 0.72
CA LEU A 146 13.66 6.21 1.57
C LEU A 146 14.50 6.58 2.79
N ARG A 147 13.95 6.35 3.98
CA ARG A 147 14.64 6.59 5.24
C ARG A 147 14.76 5.29 6.04
N HIS A 148 15.90 5.09 6.64
CA HIS A 148 16.15 3.96 7.52
C HIS A 148 16.17 4.41 8.98
N HIS A 149 15.54 3.63 9.85
CA HIS A 149 15.55 3.76 11.30
C HIS A 149 16.02 2.46 11.92
N GLU A 150 16.89 2.54 12.93
CA GLU A 150 17.35 1.33 13.61
C GLU A 150 16.26 0.71 14.48
N THR A 151 15.40 1.54 15.07
CA THR A 151 14.34 1.12 15.96
C THR A 151 13.01 1.83 15.67
N CYS A 152 11.91 1.30 16.21
CA CYS A 152 10.60 1.97 16.16
C CYS A 152 10.61 3.30 16.96
N ALA A 153 11.43 3.39 18.00
CA ALA A 153 11.57 4.63 18.77
C ALA A 153 12.23 5.74 17.94
N ASP A 154 13.23 5.41 17.12
CA ASP A 154 13.88 6.38 16.22
C ASP A 154 12.90 6.86 15.14
N LEU A 155 12.07 5.94 14.60
CA LEU A 155 10.99 6.31 13.67
C LEU A 155 10.00 7.26 14.36
N ARG A 156 9.55 6.92 15.58
CA ARG A 156 8.60 7.74 16.32
C ARG A 156 9.15 9.13 16.59
N ALA A 157 10.38 9.25 17.08
CA ALA A 157 11.02 10.54 17.34
C ALA A 157 11.10 11.40 16.06
N TYR A 158 11.49 10.79 14.94
CA TYR A 158 11.53 11.49 13.65
C TYR A 158 10.15 12.00 13.21
N LEU A 159 9.10 11.18 13.36
CA LEU A 159 7.74 11.55 12.98
C LEU A 159 7.15 12.61 13.93
N ASP A 160 7.49 12.56 15.21
CA ASP A 160 7.09 13.58 16.21
C ASP A 160 7.65 14.96 15.85
N ASP A 161 8.91 15.04 15.43
CA ASP A 161 9.54 16.28 14.96
C ASP A 161 8.82 16.85 13.73
N LEU A 162 8.23 16.00 12.88
CA LEU A 162 7.45 16.39 11.73
C LEU A 162 5.96 16.65 12.08
N GLY A 163 5.50 16.29 13.27
CA GLY A 163 4.09 16.31 13.66
C GLY A 163 3.24 15.33 12.83
N VAL A 164 3.75 14.14 12.54
CA VAL A 164 3.08 13.07 11.80
C VAL A 164 2.71 11.94 12.76
N PRO A 165 1.42 11.70 13.04
CA PRO A 165 0.99 10.60 13.90
C PRO A 165 1.33 9.24 13.30
N LEU A 166 1.80 8.30 14.14
CA LEU A 166 2.17 6.94 13.76
C LEU A 166 1.06 5.97 14.14
N HIS A 167 0.56 5.23 13.16
CA HIS A 167 -0.48 4.23 13.36
C HIS A 167 -0.11 2.88 12.73
N GLY A 168 -0.30 1.82 13.49
CA GLY A 168 -0.07 0.46 13.03
C GLY A 168 -1.23 -0.07 12.19
N VAL A 169 -0.92 -0.87 11.19
CA VAL A 169 -1.94 -1.59 10.41
C VAL A 169 -1.72 -3.09 10.59
N ASP A 170 -2.55 -3.69 11.43
CA ASP A 170 -2.51 -5.12 11.75
C ASP A 170 -3.84 -5.58 12.35
N ASN A 171 -4.19 -6.85 12.23
CA ASN A 171 -5.43 -7.43 12.74
C ASN A 171 -5.31 -7.92 14.20
N LEU A 172 -4.77 -7.09 15.07
CA LEU A 172 -4.58 -7.37 16.49
C LEU A 172 -5.90 -7.26 17.28
N PRO A 173 -6.02 -7.97 18.42
CA PRO A 173 -7.11 -7.72 19.34
C PRO A 173 -7.16 -6.25 19.76
N GLY A 174 -8.33 -5.61 19.60
CA GLY A 174 -8.51 -4.19 19.90
C GLY A 174 -8.21 -3.22 18.76
N SER A 175 -7.72 -3.71 17.61
CA SER A 175 -7.59 -2.87 16.42
C SER A 175 -8.94 -2.32 15.97
N GLN A 176 -8.96 -1.05 15.61
CA GLN A 176 -10.13 -0.40 15.02
C GLN A 176 -10.23 -0.75 13.53
N ARG A 177 -11.40 -0.54 12.94
CA ARG A 177 -11.59 -0.83 11.51
C ARG A 177 -11.06 0.31 10.65
N LEU A 178 -10.18 -0.01 9.72
CA LEU A 178 -9.62 0.96 8.77
C LEU A 178 -10.72 1.63 7.92
N GLU A 179 -11.76 0.87 7.55
CA GLU A 179 -12.86 1.32 6.70
C GLU A 179 -13.69 2.45 7.32
N THR A 180 -13.79 2.47 8.66
CA THR A 180 -14.59 3.45 9.41
C THR A 180 -13.73 4.51 10.11
N TRP A 181 -12.40 4.38 10.04
CA TRP A 181 -11.50 5.35 10.63
C TRP A 181 -11.48 6.63 9.79
N GLU A 182 -11.59 7.76 10.46
CA GLU A 182 -11.33 9.07 9.84
C GLU A 182 -9.82 9.27 9.74
N VAL A 183 -9.23 8.70 8.67
CA VAL A 183 -7.79 8.79 8.43
C VAL A 183 -7.37 10.26 8.38
N PRO A 184 -6.44 10.72 9.23
CA PRO A 184 -5.99 12.10 9.18
C PRO A 184 -5.18 12.38 7.91
N ARG A 185 -5.16 13.65 7.48
CA ARG A 185 -4.40 14.05 6.30
C ARG A 185 -2.91 13.76 6.45
N ARG A 186 -2.34 14.07 7.62
CA ARG A 186 -0.96 13.70 7.95
C ARG A 186 -0.99 12.42 8.76
N VAL A 187 -0.31 11.41 8.30
CA VAL A 187 -0.29 10.08 8.95
C VAL A 187 0.90 9.27 8.47
N CYS A 188 1.45 8.43 9.35
CA CYS A 188 2.35 7.35 8.96
C CYS A 188 1.67 6.01 9.24
N PHE A 189 1.55 5.18 8.22
CA PHE A 189 1.08 3.79 8.35
C PHE A 189 2.27 2.88 8.59
N LEU A 190 2.30 2.17 9.72
CA LEU A 190 3.33 1.19 10.05
C LEU A 190 2.82 -0.23 9.81
N PHE A 191 3.57 -1.00 9.06
CA PHE A 191 3.29 -2.41 8.77
C PHE A 191 4.34 -3.30 9.42
N GLY A 192 3.88 -4.39 9.99
CA GLY A 192 4.74 -5.44 10.53
C GLY A 192 5.30 -6.36 9.43
N GLN A 193 6.09 -7.32 9.85
CA GLN A 193 6.63 -8.38 9.00
C GLN A 193 5.57 -9.41 8.63
N GLU A 194 5.78 -10.11 7.53
CA GLU A 194 4.98 -11.28 7.20
C GLU A 194 5.19 -12.38 8.25
N GLY A 195 4.09 -12.91 8.76
CA GLY A 195 4.04 -13.91 9.82
C GLY A 195 3.85 -13.31 11.22
N PRO A 196 4.87 -12.68 11.83
CA PRO A 196 4.74 -12.11 13.18
C PRO A 196 3.80 -10.90 13.29
N GLY A 197 3.60 -10.15 12.18
CA GLY A 197 2.91 -8.87 12.22
C GLY A 197 3.75 -7.77 12.89
N LEU A 198 3.08 -6.78 13.49
CA LEU A 198 3.73 -5.69 14.22
C LEU A 198 4.41 -6.21 15.49
N SER A 199 5.68 -5.88 15.65
CA SER A 199 6.42 -6.16 16.88
C SER A 199 5.85 -5.39 18.08
N GLU A 200 6.19 -5.82 19.30
CA GLU A 200 5.75 -5.10 20.49
C GLU A 200 6.27 -3.66 20.54
N PRO A 201 7.57 -3.39 20.26
CA PRO A 201 8.05 -2.02 20.16
C PRO A 201 7.34 -1.17 19.09
N ALA A 202 6.92 -1.79 17.98
CA ALA A 202 6.14 -1.10 16.95
C ALA A 202 4.75 -0.71 17.46
N ARG A 203 4.08 -1.63 18.18
CA ARG A 203 2.77 -1.35 18.79
C ARG A 203 2.82 -0.27 19.86
N GLU A 204 3.85 -0.28 20.69
CA GLU A 204 4.08 0.74 21.72
C GLU A 204 4.38 2.13 21.13
N ALA A 205 5.05 2.19 19.98
CA ALA A 205 5.34 3.44 19.27
C ALA A 205 4.11 4.05 18.61
N CYS A 206 3.08 3.23 18.29
CA CYS A 206 1.88 3.68 17.60
C CYS A 206 0.86 4.33 18.54
N GLU A 207 0.14 5.34 18.06
CA GLU A 207 -1.00 5.94 18.76
C GLU A 207 -2.23 5.03 18.75
N GLY A 208 -2.30 4.08 17.84
CA GLY A 208 -3.35 3.09 17.73
C GLY A 208 -3.09 2.12 16.58
N THR A 209 -3.88 1.05 16.53
CA THR A 209 -3.80 0.05 15.46
C THR A 209 -5.13 -0.07 14.73
N PHE A 210 -5.03 -0.32 13.43
CA PHE A 210 -6.17 -0.45 12.54
C PHE A 210 -6.10 -1.77 11.78
N ALA A 211 -7.24 -2.41 11.60
CA ALA A 211 -7.37 -3.65 10.86
C ALA A 211 -8.21 -3.46 9.60
N ILE A 212 -7.81 -4.11 8.52
CA ILE A 212 -8.62 -4.21 7.32
C ILE A 212 -9.61 -5.35 7.52
N ALA A 213 -10.90 -5.10 7.28
CA ALA A 213 -11.95 -6.11 7.41
C ALA A 213 -11.73 -7.27 6.45
N GLN A 214 -11.75 -8.49 6.98
CA GLN A 214 -11.54 -9.72 6.24
C GLN A 214 -12.74 -10.64 6.45
N PHE A 215 -13.25 -11.23 5.39
CA PHE A 215 -14.47 -12.05 5.41
C PHE A 215 -14.20 -13.51 4.95
N GLY A 216 -12.97 -13.81 4.61
CA GLY A 216 -12.55 -15.13 4.14
C GLY A 216 -12.04 -16.02 5.26
N SER A 217 -11.44 -17.13 4.89
CA SER A 217 -10.88 -18.15 5.80
C SER A 217 -9.45 -17.85 6.28
N THR A 218 -8.77 -16.88 5.69
CA THR A 218 -7.39 -16.54 6.05
C THR A 218 -7.34 -15.67 7.30
N ARG A 219 -6.27 -15.83 8.11
CA ARG A 219 -6.07 -15.00 9.31
C ARG A 219 -5.59 -13.59 8.96
N SER A 220 -4.85 -13.46 7.87
CA SER A 220 -4.26 -12.20 7.44
C SER A 220 -4.13 -12.14 5.92
N ILE A 221 -4.08 -10.94 5.38
CA ILE A 221 -3.67 -10.68 4.00
C ILE A 221 -2.17 -10.35 3.98
N ASN A 222 -1.55 -10.49 2.82
CA ASN A 222 -0.15 -10.15 2.63
C ASN A 222 0.14 -8.69 3.04
N ALA A 223 1.27 -8.43 3.71
CA ALA A 223 1.61 -7.11 4.25
C ALA A 223 1.69 -6.02 3.17
N SER A 224 2.18 -6.33 1.97
CA SER A 224 2.22 -5.34 0.89
C SER A 224 0.83 -5.06 0.30
N ALA A 225 -0.08 -6.04 0.32
CA ALA A 225 -1.48 -5.83 -0.04
C ALA A 225 -2.18 -4.94 1.00
N ALA A 226 -1.97 -5.21 2.29
CA ALA A 226 -2.47 -4.35 3.37
C ALA A 226 -1.97 -2.91 3.23
N ALA A 227 -0.69 -2.74 2.91
CA ALA A 227 -0.10 -1.43 2.68
C ALA A 227 -0.76 -0.69 1.50
N ALA A 228 -0.98 -1.38 0.39
CA ALA A 228 -1.67 -0.78 -0.76
C ALA A 228 -3.12 -0.37 -0.42
N VAL A 229 -3.85 -1.18 0.34
CA VAL A 229 -5.22 -0.85 0.79
C VAL A 229 -5.22 0.38 1.71
N ALA A 230 -4.31 0.45 2.69
CA ALA A 230 -4.24 1.60 3.60
C ALA A 230 -3.88 2.90 2.87
N MET A 231 -2.89 2.85 1.99
CA MET A 231 -2.52 3.99 1.14
C MET A 231 -3.68 4.43 0.23
N HIS A 232 -4.36 3.48 -0.41
CA HIS A 232 -5.52 3.77 -1.25
C HIS A 232 -6.68 4.35 -0.44
N THR A 233 -6.88 3.87 0.80
CA THR A 233 -7.87 4.45 1.70
C THR A 233 -7.59 5.93 1.97
N TRP A 234 -6.33 6.31 2.15
CA TRP A 234 -5.92 7.70 2.28
C TRP A 234 -6.19 8.49 0.99
N VAL A 235 -5.79 7.95 -0.17
CA VAL A 235 -5.98 8.58 -1.48
C VAL A 235 -7.45 8.90 -1.74
N VAL A 236 -8.35 7.96 -1.52
CA VAL A 236 -9.80 8.14 -1.72
C VAL A 236 -10.38 9.26 -0.84
N ARG A 237 -9.79 9.49 0.34
CA ARG A 237 -10.29 10.50 1.27
C ARG A 237 -9.69 11.90 1.08
N HIS A 238 -8.46 11.99 0.57
CA HIS A 238 -7.68 13.23 0.64
C HIS A 238 -7.11 13.71 -0.68
N ALA A 239 -6.92 12.82 -1.67
CA ALA A 239 -6.36 13.21 -2.95
C ALA A 239 -7.42 13.87 -3.85
N ASP A 240 -7.00 14.81 -4.68
CA ASP A 240 -7.80 15.32 -5.77
C ASP A 240 -7.80 14.32 -6.92
N LEU A 241 -8.86 13.49 -6.97
CA LEU A 241 -9.00 12.45 -7.99
C LEU A 241 -9.38 13.00 -9.37
N ASP A 242 -9.94 14.19 -9.44
CA ASP A 242 -10.40 14.78 -10.72
C ASP A 242 -9.28 15.53 -11.45
N GLY A 243 -8.36 16.13 -10.70
CA GLY A 243 -7.31 17.00 -11.26
C GLY A 243 -5.98 16.32 -11.54
N ALA A 244 -5.58 15.31 -10.78
CA ALA A 244 -4.20 14.85 -10.71
C ALA A 244 -3.96 13.44 -11.28
N TRP A 245 -5.03 12.65 -11.47
CA TRP A 245 -4.85 11.30 -12.00
C TRP A 245 -4.62 11.34 -13.50
N ARG A 246 -3.40 11.01 -13.91
CA ARG A 246 -3.01 10.84 -15.32
C ARG A 246 -2.09 9.65 -15.42
N GLY A 247 -2.61 8.57 -15.99
CA GLY A 247 -1.76 7.49 -16.48
C GLY A 247 -0.88 7.95 -17.62
#